data_e2b752c381aa7dce3e9ca644d778db9e
#
_entry.id   e2b752c381aa7dce3e9ca644d778db9e
#
_cell.length_a   1.000
_cell.length_b   1.000
_cell.length_c   1.000
_cell.angle_alpha   90.00
_cell.angle_beta   90.00
_cell.angle_gamma   90.00
#
_symmetry.space_group_name_H-M   'P 1'
#
loop_
_entity.id
_entity.type
_entity.pdbx_description
1 polymer ?
#
loop_
_entity_poly.entity_id
_entity_poly.type
_entity_poly.pdbx_seq_one_letter_code
_entity_poly.pdbx_strand_id
1 'polypeptide(L)'
;MFWLKIKSGIFTPSDELSKEVVAAAEVAGEKLWRLPMEESYWDCMKSGVADMVNTGSRHGGSITAALFLKQFVDEKVEWLHIDMSGHVWNHKKKAATGFATPTLVEWVLSNSSS
;
A
#
# COMPACT_ATOMS: atom_id res chain seq x y z
N MET A 1 10.24 19.59 -7.71
CA MET A 1 10.51 19.15 -6.37
C MET A 1 10.58 17.66 -6.30
N PHE A 2 11.61 17.15 -5.69
CA PHE A 2 11.78 15.70 -5.61
C PHE A 2 10.66 14.99 -4.85
N TRP A 3 10.06 15.64 -3.88
CA TRP A 3 8.97 15.04 -3.13
C TRP A 3 7.72 14.79 -3.97
N LEU A 4 7.60 15.44 -5.11
CA LEU A 4 6.52 15.14 -6.05
C LEU A 4 6.69 13.76 -6.69
N LYS A 5 7.87 13.20 -6.54
CA LYS A 5 8.16 11.87 -7.07
C LYS A 5 7.95 10.76 -6.06
N ILE A 6 7.53 11.12 -4.86
CA ILE A 6 7.26 10.13 -3.83
C ILE A 6 6.09 9.27 -4.28
N LYS A 7 6.30 7.99 -4.23
CA LYS A 7 5.28 7.01 -4.59
C LYS A 7 4.74 6.38 -3.32
N SER A 8 3.47 6.09 -3.31
CA SER A 8 2.89 5.29 -2.24
C SER A 8 3.20 3.82 -2.46
N GLY A 9 3.47 3.12 -1.38
CA GLY A 9 3.78 1.71 -1.45
C GLY A 9 2.54 0.86 -1.54
N ILE A 10 2.62 -0.20 -2.32
CA ILE A 10 1.61 -1.24 -2.32
C ILE A 10 2.23 -2.56 -1.93
N PHE A 11 1.43 -3.40 -1.30
CA PHE A 11 1.86 -4.69 -0.80
C PHE A 11 0.82 -5.73 -1.18
N THR A 12 1.24 -6.78 -1.86
CA THR A 12 0.37 -7.87 -2.25
C THR A 12 1.21 -9.10 -2.55
N PRO A 13 0.71 -10.31 -2.26
CA PRO A 13 1.37 -11.52 -2.70
C PRO A 13 1.13 -11.83 -4.19
N SER A 14 0.17 -11.14 -4.82
CA SER A 14 -0.19 -11.41 -6.21
C SER A 14 0.55 -10.49 -7.18
N ASP A 15 1.38 -11.08 -8.04
CA ASP A 15 2.07 -10.34 -9.08
C ASP A 15 1.10 -9.72 -10.08
N GLU A 16 0.05 -10.46 -10.42
CA GLU A 16 -0.93 -9.97 -11.38
C GLU A 16 -1.74 -8.81 -10.84
N LEU A 17 -2.21 -8.92 -9.59
CA LEU A 17 -2.97 -7.84 -8.96
C LEU A 17 -2.10 -6.58 -8.85
N SER A 18 -0.83 -6.75 -8.52
CA SER A 18 0.12 -5.64 -8.47
C SER A 18 0.19 -4.92 -9.82
N LYS A 19 0.34 -5.68 -10.90
CA LYS A 19 0.41 -5.10 -12.24
C LYS A 19 -0.87 -4.38 -12.63
N GLU A 20 -2.01 -4.95 -12.32
CA GLU A 20 -3.31 -4.32 -12.60
C GLU A 20 -3.46 -2.99 -11.89
N VAL A 21 -3.14 -2.96 -10.61
CA VAL A 21 -3.32 -1.75 -9.80
C VAL A 21 -2.31 -0.67 -10.19
N VAL A 22 -1.07 -1.04 -10.46
CA VAL A 22 -0.07 -0.07 -10.92
C VAL A 22 -0.47 0.52 -12.27
N ALA A 23 -0.98 -0.30 -13.18
CA ALA A 23 -1.44 0.19 -14.48
C ALA A 23 -2.63 1.15 -14.31
N ALA A 24 -3.56 0.82 -13.42
CA ALA A 24 -4.69 1.71 -13.13
C ALA A 24 -4.20 3.04 -12.55
N ALA A 25 -3.19 3.01 -11.70
CA ALA A 25 -2.61 4.21 -11.13
C ALA A 25 -2.00 5.11 -12.21
N GLU A 26 -1.32 4.50 -13.18
CA GLU A 26 -0.75 5.27 -14.29
C GLU A 26 -1.83 6.00 -15.09
N VAL A 27 -2.94 5.33 -15.38
CA VAL A 27 -4.06 5.93 -16.07
C VAL A 27 -4.66 7.07 -15.23
N ALA A 28 -4.77 6.87 -13.93
CA ALA A 28 -5.35 7.85 -13.02
C ALA A 28 -4.40 9.02 -12.70
N GLY A 29 -3.14 8.93 -13.10
CA GLY A 29 -2.16 9.97 -12.80
C GLY A 29 -1.58 9.88 -11.40
N GLU A 30 -1.74 8.76 -10.73
CA GLU A 30 -1.18 8.52 -9.41
C GLU A 30 0.03 7.60 -9.49
N LYS A 31 0.92 7.69 -8.51
CA LYS A 31 2.15 6.90 -8.51
C LYS A 31 2.16 5.91 -7.38
N LEU A 32 2.13 4.64 -7.76
CA LEU A 32 2.22 3.53 -6.84
C LEU A 32 3.40 2.65 -7.23
N TRP A 33 4.02 2.04 -6.26
CA TRP A 33 5.04 1.05 -6.53
C TRP A 33 4.93 -0.10 -5.54
N ARG A 34 5.28 -1.27 -6.01
CA ARG A 34 5.22 -2.46 -5.18
C ARG A 34 6.44 -2.54 -4.28
N LEU A 35 6.20 -2.82 -3.02
CA LEU A 35 7.27 -3.07 -2.06
C LEU A 35 7.21 -4.54 -1.63
N PRO A 36 8.35 -5.12 -1.27
CA PRO A 36 8.39 -6.52 -0.86
C PRO A 36 7.78 -6.73 0.52
N MET A 37 7.17 -7.90 0.71
CA MET A 37 6.68 -8.32 2.01
C MET A 37 7.65 -9.34 2.58
N GLU A 38 8.68 -8.85 3.25
CA GLU A 38 9.70 -9.71 3.83
C GLU A 38 9.22 -10.34 5.13
N GLU A 39 9.09 -11.66 5.13
CA GLU A 39 8.59 -12.38 6.31
C GLU A 39 9.46 -12.18 7.55
N SER A 40 10.73 -11.86 7.37
CA SER A 40 11.60 -11.57 8.50
C SER A 40 11.11 -10.40 9.36
N TYR A 41 10.41 -9.46 8.77
CA TYR A 41 9.81 -8.36 9.54
C TYR A 41 8.69 -8.85 10.44
N TRP A 42 7.97 -9.88 9.99
CA TRP A 42 6.93 -10.49 10.82
C TRP A 42 7.52 -11.20 12.03
N ASP A 43 8.65 -11.88 11.85
CA ASP A 43 9.33 -12.54 12.95
C ASP A 43 9.77 -11.53 14.00
N CYS A 44 10.21 -10.36 13.59
CA CYS A 44 10.50 -9.27 14.50
C CYS A 44 9.27 -8.87 15.31
N MET A 45 8.12 -8.80 14.67
CA MET A 45 6.87 -8.47 15.36
C MET A 45 6.51 -9.50 16.42
N LYS A 46 6.70 -10.76 16.11
CA LYS A 46 6.39 -11.84 17.05
C LYS A 46 7.26 -11.80 18.28
N SER A 47 8.53 -11.49 18.12
CA SER A 47 9.47 -11.56 19.23
C SER A 47 9.39 -10.38 20.17
N GLY A 48 8.88 -9.27 19.71
CA GLY A 48 8.88 -8.05 20.49
C GLY A 48 7.52 -7.56 20.93
N VAL A 49 6.57 -8.39 20.98
CA VAL A 49 5.18 -8.19 21.38
C VAL A 49 4.68 -6.76 21.58
N ALA A 50 5.07 -6.08 22.62
CA ALA A 50 4.46 -4.79 22.93
C ALA A 50 5.15 -3.59 22.30
N ASP A 51 6.43 -3.68 22.09
CA ASP A 51 7.20 -2.54 21.65
C ASP A 51 7.36 -2.43 20.14
N MET A 52 6.93 -3.44 19.47
CA MET A 52 7.22 -3.56 18.08
C MET A 52 6.56 -2.58 17.20
N VAL A 53 5.35 -2.24 17.52
CA VAL A 53 4.56 -1.35 16.71
C VAL A 53 5.23 0.01 16.57
N ASN A 54 5.95 0.41 17.60
CA ASN A 54 6.53 1.74 17.63
C ASN A 54 8.01 1.80 17.34
N THR A 55 8.69 0.67 17.46
CA THR A 55 10.14 0.66 17.32
C THR A 55 10.61 0.16 15.97
N GLY A 56 9.70 -0.26 15.12
CA GLY A 56 10.04 -0.63 13.77
C GLY A 56 10.79 0.52 13.11
N SER A 57 11.88 0.23 12.44
CA SER A 57 12.59 1.24 11.70
C SER A 57 11.63 1.87 10.69
N ARG A 58 11.88 3.12 10.32
CA ARG A 58 11.07 3.80 9.31
C ARG A 58 10.93 2.98 8.03
N HIS A 59 11.96 2.22 7.70
CA HIS A 59 11.97 1.42 6.48
C HIS A 59 11.11 0.17 6.57
N GLY A 60 10.92 -0.35 7.78
CA GLY A 60 10.11 -1.54 7.98
C GLY A 60 8.66 -1.30 8.37
N GLY A 61 8.30 -0.05 8.69
CA GLY A 61 6.97 0.26 9.21
C GLY A 61 5.83 -0.15 8.31
N SER A 62 5.90 0.22 7.04
CA SER A 62 4.87 -0.13 6.06
C SER A 62 4.82 -1.62 5.79
N ILE A 63 5.98 -2.27 5.70
CA ILE A 63 6.08 -3.70 5.50
C ILE A 63 5.47 -4.44 6.68
N THR A 64 5.78 -3.99 7.89
CA THR A 64 5.25 -4.56 9.12
C THR A 64 3.73 -4.46 9.16
N ALA A 65 3.18 -3.31 8.78
CA ALA A 65 1.74 -3.12 8.73
C ALA A 65 1.09 -4.06 7.72
N ALA A 66 1.70 -4.20 6.56
CA ALA A 66 1.18 -5.11 5.53
C ALA A 66 1.20 -6.56 6.00
N LEU A 67 2.27 -6.98 6.65
CA LEU A 67 2.39 -8.34 7.17
C LEU A 67 1.39 -8.60 8.30
N PHE A 68 1.13 -7.59 9.11
CA PHE A 68 0.10 -7.68 10.14
C PHE A 68 -1.27 -7.92 9.51
N LEU A 69 -1.62 -7.13 8.52
CA LEU A 69 -2.91 -7.28 7.83
C LEU A 69 -3.04 -8.62 7.13
N LYS A 70 -1.94 -9.13 6.59
CA LYS A 70 -1.91 -10.44 5.92
C LYS A 70 -2.45 -11.56 6.82
N GLN A 71 -2.27 -11.45 8.13
CA GLN A 71 -2.73 -12.48 9.07
C GLN A 71 -4.25 -12.60 9.12
N PHE A 72 -4.96 -11.59 8.67
CA PHE A 72 -6.41 -11.55 8.72
C PHE A 72 -7.07 -11.86 7.38
N VAL A 73 -6.28 -12.08 6.35
CA VAL A 73 -6.80 -12.38 5.01
C VAL A 73 -6.66 -13.86 4.72
N ASP A 74 -7.72 -14.47 4.20
CA ASP A 74 -7.71 -15.86 3.80
C ASP A 74 -6.70 -16.07 2.66
N GLU A 75 -5.93 -17.14 2.71
CA GLU A 75 -4.90 -17.44 1.72
C GLU A 75 -5.42 -17.55 0.30
N LYS A 76 -6.71 -17.88 0.15
CA LYS A 76 -7.34 -18.03 -1.16
C LYS A 76 -7.82 -16.71 -1.75
N VAL A 77 -7.78 -15.64 -0.99
CA VAL A 77 -8.26 -14.34 -1.44
C VAL A 77 -7.08 -13.49 -1.91
N GLU A 78 -7.19 -12.97 -3.11
CA GLU A 78 -6.23 -11.98 -3.58
C GLU A 78 -6.51 -10.66 -2.87
N TRP A 79 -5.47 -10.02 -2.39
CA TRP A 79 -5.60 -8.77 -1.66
C TRP A 79 -4.42 -7.86 -1.95
N LEU A 80 -4.64 -6.60 -1.70
CA LEU A 80 -3.60 -5.58 -1.87
C LEU A 80 -3.79 -4.50 -0.82
N HIS A 81 -2.72 -4.10 -0.21
CA HIS A 81 -2.69 -3.01 0.75
C HIS A 81 -2.00 -1.80 0.12
N ILE A 82 -2.61 -0.64 0.24
CA ILE A 82 -2.01 0.61 -0.21
C ILE A 82 -1.66 1.43 1.02
N ASP A 83 -0.40 1.75 1.16
CA ASP A 83 0.04 2.64 2.23
C ASP A 83 -0.09 4.08 1.74
N MET A 84 -1.05 4.78 2.28
CA MET A 84 -1.37 6.15 1.85
C MET A 84 -0.80 7.22 2.77
N SER A 85 -0.01 6.84 3.75
CA SER A 85 0.53 7.82 4.69
C SER A 85 1.34 8.88 3.95
N GLY A 86 1.04 10.14 4.22
CA GLY A 86 1.70 11.27 3.59
C GLY A 86 1.01 11.84 2.37
N HIS A 87 0.03 11.14 1.80
CA HIS A 87 -0.62 11.60 0.57
C HIS A 87 -2.10 11.94 0.74
N VAL A 88 -2.65 11.74 1.94
CA VAL A 88 -4.10 11.81 2.13
C VAL A 88 -4.61 13.19 2.50
N TRP A 89 -3.72 14.07 2.90
CA TRP A 89 -4.12 15.40 3.38
C TRP A 89 -3.32 16.51 2.73
N ASN A 90 -4.03 17.52 2.26
CA ASN A 90 -3.39 18.72 1.72
C ASN A 90 -3.38 19.79 2.79
N HIS A 91 -2.21 20.07 3.37
CA HIS A 91 -2.08 21.01 4.46
C HIS A 91 -2.36 22.46 4.06
N LYS A 92 -2.08 22.80 2.82
CA LYS A 92 -2.35 24.16 2.33
C LYS A 92 -3.84 24.42 2.18
N LYS A 93 -4.54 23.45 1.63
CA LYS A 93 -5.99 23.55 1.43
C LYS A 93 -6.79 23.07 2.63
N LYS A 94 -6.13 22.49 3.62
CA LYS A 94 -6.76 21.90 4.80
C LYS A 94 -7.89 20.95 4.41
N ALA A 95 -7.58 20.06 3.48
CA ALA A 95 -8.57 19.14 2.92
C ALA A 95 -7.94 17.81 2.57
N ALA A 96 -8.77 16.77 2.55
CA ALA A 96 -8.37 15.47 2.06
C ALA A 96 -8.05 15.54 0.57
N THR A 97 -7.06 14.77 0.14
CA THR A 97 -6.62 14.78 -1.26
C THR A 97 -7.43 13.86 -2.14
N GLY A 98 -8.11 12.86 -1.57
CA GLY A 98 -8.77 11.82 -2.34
C GLY A 98 -7.77 10.83 -2.96
N PHE A 99 -6.53 10.83 -2.52
CA PHE A 99 -5.50 9.95 -3.06
C PHE A 99 -5.97 8.49 -3.05
N ALA A 100 -5.62 7.75 -4.08
CA ALA A 100 -5.99 6.38 -4.38
C ALA A 100 -7.43 6.22 -4.91
N THR A 101 -8.32 7.16 -4.69
CA THR A 101 -9.68 7.06 -5.23
C THR A 101 -9.69 6.93 -6.74
N PRO A 102 -8.98 7.79 -7.51
CA PRO A 102 -8.94 7.64 -8.97
C PRO A 102 -8.38 6.28 -9.41
N THR A 103 -7.34 5.81 -8.74
CA THR A 103 -6.75 4.50 -9.05
C THR A 103 -7.77 3.38 -8.86
N LEU A 104 -8.50 3.40 -7.75
CA LEU A 104 -9.50 2.38 -7.47
C LEU A 104 -10.64 2.42 -8.49
N VAL A 105 -11.07 3.61 -8.89
CA VAL A 105 -12.08 3.75 -9.94
C VAL A 105 -11.58 3.15 -11.25
N GLU A 106 -10.36 3.48 -11.66
CA GLU A 106 -9.78 2.93 -12.89
C GLU A 106 -9.63 1.41 -12.82
N TRP A 107 -9.21 0.89 -11.67
CA TRP A 107 -9.08 -0.53 -11.49
C TRP A 107 -10.44 -1.24 -11.61
N VAL A 108 -11.48 -0.70 -10.98
CA VAL A 108 -12.83 -1.25 -11.08
C VAL A 108 -13.32 -1.22 -12.52
N LEU A 109 -13.12 -0.10 -13.23
CA LEU A 109 -13.54 0.02 -14.62
C LEU A 109 -12.83 -1.00 -15.51
N SER A 110 -11.53 -1.20 -15.29
CA SER A 110 -10.76 -2.19 -16.06
C SER A 110 -11.25 -3.60 -15.87
N ASN A 111 -11.77 -3.91 -14.68
CA ASN A 111 -12.23 -5.25 -14.35
C ASN A 111 -13.72 -5.47 -14.56
N SER A 112 -14.47 -4.43 -14.88
CA SER A 112 -15.91 -4.52 -15.06
C SER A 112 -16.32 -4.76 -16.51
N SER A 113 -15.43 -4.58 -17.44
CA SER A 113 -15.71 -4.82 -18.86
C SER A 113 -15.49 -6.28 -19.19
N SER A 114 -16.52 -7.03 -19.18
CA SER A 114 -16.44 -8.44 -19.54
C SER A 114 -17.36 -8.71 -20.72
#